data_f8e7792318d1093b4eff710f816641ae
#
_entry.id   f8e7792318d1093b4eff710f816641ae
#
_cell.length_a   1.000
_cell.length_b   1.000
_cell.length_c   1.000
_cell.angle_alpha   90.00
_cell.angle_beta   90.00
_cell.angle_gamma   90.00
#
_symmetry.space_group_name_H-M   'P 1'
#
loop_
_entity.id
_entity.type
_entity.pdbx_description
1 polymer ?
#
loop_
_entity_poly.entity_id
_entity_poly.type
_entity_poly.pdbx_seq_one_letter_code
_entity_poly.pdbx_strand_id
1 'polypeptide(L)'
;MFTKKISCSMLKSNSTNFLNEKALAEHCGVTYAMTLLTGRWKINILWMLKIGVNRYGSMKREIAGISEKMLTQRLKDLEEDGLIIRKDYKTIPPRVEYRLSEAGEKLSPILGLLSDWGDTIRPILDKNV
;
A
#
# COMPACT_ATOMS: atom_id res chain seq x y z
N MET A 1 -0.15 -26.45 -2.59
CA MET A 1 -1.42 -27.07 -2.28
C MET A 1 -2.55 -26.08 -2.42
N PHE A 2 -3.58 -26.48 -3.12
CA PHE A 2 -4.65 -25.56 -3.49
C PHE A 2 -5.81 -25.68 -2.53
N THR A 3 -6.03 -24.67 -1.74
CA THR A 3 -7.32 -24.50 -1.11
C THR A 3 -8.28 -23.97 -2.16
N LYS A 4 -9.46 -24.51 -2.16
CA LYS A 4 -10.53 -24.08 -3.07
C LYS A 4 -10.81 -22.61 -2.76
N LYS A 5 -10.43 -21.72 -3.68
CA LYS A 5 -10.71 -20.31 -3.53
C LYS A 5 -12.16 -20.02 -3.84
N ILE A 6 -12.84 -19.44 -2.89
CA ILE A 6 -14.18 -18.92 -3.13
C ILE A 6 -14.03 -17.65 -3.93
N SER A 7 -14.73 -17.56 -5.07
CA SER A 7 -14.71 -16.35 -5.87
C SER A 7 -15.30 -15.18 -5.08
N CYS A 8 -14.72 -14.01 -5.22
CA CYS A 8 -15.25 -12.78 -4.58
C CYS A 8 -16.70 -12.52 -4.98
N SER A 9 -17.10 -12.92 -6.19
CA SER A 9 -18.46 -12.76 -6.68
C SER A 9 -19.49 -13.69 -6.02
N MET A 10 -19.02 -14.72 -5.32
CA MET A 10 -19.91 -15.67 -4.63
C MET A 10 -20.40 -15.17 -3.27
N LEU A 11 -19.81 -14.10 -2.76
CA LEU A 11 -20.21 -13.54 -1.48
C LEU A 11 -21.19 -12.41 -1.71
N LYS A 12 -22.35 -12.52 -1.05
CA LYS A 12 -23.41 -11.51 -1.19
C LYS A 12 -23.12 -10.28 -0.36
N SER A 13 -23.46 -9.13 -0.87
CA SER A 13 -23.22 -7.83 -0.25
C SER A 13 -24.45 -7.25 0.47
N ASN A 14 -25.37 -8.11 0.92
CA ASN A 14 -26.65 -7.65 1.48
C ASN A 14 -26.72 -7.67 3.00
N SER A 15 -25.64 -7.95 3.70
CA SER A 15 -25.55 -7.84 5.16
C SER A 15 -24.84 -6.56 5.57
N THR A 16 -24.61 -6.36 6.86
CA THR A 16 -23.89 -5.17 7.29
C THR A 16 -22.48 -5.12 6.68
N ASN A 17 -22.05 -3.94 6.27
CA ASN A 17 -20.78 -3.73 5.59
C ASN A 17 -19.60 -4.40 6.31
N PHE A 18 -19.55 -4.29 7.64
CA PHE A 18 -18.47 -4.86 8.42
C PHE A 18 -18.35 -6.37 8.25
N LEU A 19 -19.48 -7.08 8.35
CA LEU A 19 -19.49 -8.54 8.21
C LEU A 19 -19.15 -8.97 6.79
N ASN A 20 -19.64 -8.25 5.80
CA ASN A 20 -19.32 -8.53 4.40
C ASN A 20 -17.85 -8.32 4.10
N GLU A 21 -17.27 -7.24 4.57
CA GLU A 21 -15.84 -6.96 4.37
C GLU A 21 -14.96 -8.03 5.00
N LYS A 22 -15.31 -8.45 6.21
CA LYS A 22 -14.56 -9.50 6.91
C LYS A 22 -14.67 -10.83 6.15
N ALA A 23 -15.85 -11.21 5.73
CA ALA A 23 -16.05 -12.45 4.98
C ALA A 23 -15.32 -12.41 3.62
N LEU A 24 -15.37 -11.29 2.93
CA LEU A 24 -14.65 -11.12 1.66
C LEU A 24 -13.14 -11.18 1.88
N ALA A 25 -12.62 -10.57 2.92
CA ALA A 25 -11.18 -10.57 3.21
C ALA A 25 -10.67 -11.98 3.51
N GLU A 26 -11.49 -12.83 4.11
CA GLU A 26 -11.11 -14.21 4.42
C GLU A 26 -10.98 -15.08 3.16
N HIS A 27 -11.72 -14.78 2.10
CA HIS A 27 -11.83 -15.64 0.93
C HIS A 27 -11.41 -14.98 -0.39
N CYS A 28 -11.28 -13.66 -0.41
CA CYS A 28 -10.95 -12.90 -1.60
C CYS A 28 -9.62 -12.19 -1.43
N GLY A 29 -8.62 -12.57 -2.24
CA GLY A 29 -7.29 -11.97 -2.18
C GLY A 29 -7.29 -10.47 -2.45
N VAL A 30 -8.15 -9.99 -3.36
CA VAL A 30 -8.26 -8.56 -3.65
C VAL A 30 -8.75 -7.80 -2.42
N THR A 31 -9.80 -8.31 -1.77
CA THR A 31 -10.34 -7.66 -0.56
C THR A 31 -9.31 -7.67 0.58
N TYR A 32 -8.63 -8.78 0.76
CA TYR A 32 -7.58 -8.86 1.77
C TYR A 32 -6.47 -7.83 1.48
N ALA A 33 -6.02 -7.76 0.23
CA ALA A 33 -5.01 -6.78 -0.17
C ALA A 33 -5.46 -5.35 0.12
N MET A 34 -6.74 -5.06 -0.14
CA MET A 34 -7.28 -3.72 0.13
C MET A 34 -7.28 -3.40 1.62
N THR A 35 -7.46 -4.37 2.51
CA THR A 35 -7.35 -4.10 3.95
C THR A 35 -5.96 -3.60 4.33
N LEU A 36 -4.93 -4.06 3.63
CA LEU A 36 -3.54 -3.64 3.87
C LEU A 36 -3.19 -2.32 3.18
N LEU A 37 -3.83 -2.03 2.05
CA LEU A 37 -3.47 -0.89 1.21
C LEU A 37 -4.41 0.30 1.34
N THR A 38 -5.60 0.10 1.90
CA THR A 38 -6.57 1.18 2.10
C THR A 38 -6.06 2.13 3.17
N GLY A 39 -6.10 3.39 2.85
CA GLY A 39 -5.62 4.46 3.69
C GLY A 39 -4.86 5.45 2.83
N ARG A 40 -5.20 6.72 3.00
CA ARG A 40 -4.58 7.76 2.20
C ARG A 40 -3.06 7.71 2.36
N TRP A 41 -2.36 7.81 1.27
CA TRP A 41 -0.91 7.89 1.19
C TRP A 41 -0.15 6.55 1.31
N LYS A 42 -0.78 5.45 1.72
CA LYS A 42 -0.09 4.17 1.88
C LYS A 42 0.57 3.68 0.57
N ILE A 43 -0.19 3.68 -0.51
CA ILE A 43 0.33 3.28 -1.83
C ILE A 43 1.46 4.20 -2.28
N ASN A 44 1.33 5.50 -2.01
CA ASN A 44 2.38 6.46 -2.38
C ASN A 44 3.69 6.16 -1.66
N ILE A 45 3.62 5.82 -0.38
CA ILE A 45 4.80 5.47 0.40
C ILE A 45 5.44 4.19 -0.13
N LEU A 46 4.63 3.17 -0.39
CA LEU A 46 5.13 1.90 -0.94
C LEU A 46 5.79 2.12 -2.31
N TRP A 47 5.21 2.97 -3.14
CA TRP A 47 5.80 3.36 -4.42
C TRP A 47 7.14 4.06 -4.24
N MET A 48 7.23 4.99 -3.28
CA MET A 48 8.49 5.66 -2.99
C MET A 48 9.59 4.68 -2.63
N LEU A 49 9.28 3.69 -1.77
CA LEU A 49 10.24 2.68 -1.38
C LEU A 49 10.65 1.80 -2.57
N LYS A 50 9.71 1.47 -3.44
CA LYS A 50 10.00 0.71 -4.67
C LYS A 50 11.02 1.43 -5.54
N ILE A 51 10.90 2.73 -5.70
CA ILE A 51 11.81 3.50 -6.56
C ILE A 51 13.06 3.99 -5.85
N GLY A 52 13.27 3.58 -4.61
CA GLY A 52 14.51 3.86 -3.88
C GLY A 52 14.51 5.09 -2.99
N VAL A 53 13.37 5.74 -2.80
CA VAL A 53 13.24 6.86 -1.87
C VAL A 53 12.97 6.28 -0.49
N ASN A 54 14.00 6.17 0.31
CA ASN A 54 13.98 5.36 1.52
C ASN A 54 14.14 6.14 2.84
N ARG A 55 14.18 7.46 2.77
CA ARG A 55 14.35 8.29 3.97
C ARG A 55 13.15 9.20 4.16
N TYR A 56 12.81 9.44 5.42
CA TYR A 56 11.65 10.24 5.81
C TYR A 56 11.63 11.60 5.12
N GLY A 57 12.73 12.33 5.21
CA GLY A 57 12.80 13.68 4.61
C GLY A 57 12.61 13.67 3.11
N SER A 58 13.17 12.66 2.43
CA SER A 58 13.01 12.52 0.98
C SER A 58 11.57 12.20 0.62
N MET A 59 10.93 11.29 1.34
CA MET A 59 9.52 10.96 1.14
C MET A 59 8.64 12.19 1.36
N LYS A 60 8.93 12.96 2.41
CA LYS A 60 8.18 14.18 2.71
C LYS A 60 8.22 15.19 1.56
N ARG A 61 9.38 15.30 0.90
CA ARG A 61 9.53 16.20 -0.25
C ARG A 61 8.86 15.67 -1.51
N GLU A 62 8.97 14.36 -1.75
CA GLU A 62 8.50 13.74 -3.01
C GLU A 62 6.99 13.50 -3.01
N ILE A 63 6.39 13.25 -1.88
CA ILE A 63 4.94 13.03 -1.80
C ILE A 63 4.26 14.38 -1.56
N ALA A 64 3.79 14.97 -2.65
CA ALA A 64 3.17 16.29 -2.59
C ALA A 64 1.93 16.30 -1.70
N GLY A 65 1.88 17.23 -0.77
CA GLY A 65 0.71 17.43 0.08
C GLY A 65 0.63 16.59 1.34
N ILE A 66 1.57 15.68 1.56
CA ILE A 66 1.54 14.88 2.78
C ILE A 66 2.08 15.71 3.96
N SER A 67 1.38 15.65 5.09
CA SER A 67 1.87 16.29 6.33
C SER A 67 2.84 15.36 7.05
N GLU A 68 3.66 15.93 7.93
CA GLU A 68 4.56 15.12 8.76
C GLU A 68 3.79 14.15 9.64
N LYS A 69 2.67 14.59 10.19
CA LYS A 69 1.81 13.75 11.00
C LYS A 69 1.31 12.53 10.22
N MET A 70 0.85 12.76 8.99
CA MET A 70 0.33 11.68 8.16
C MET A 70 1.44 10.74 7.70
N LEU A 71 2.58 11.27 7.29
CA LEU A 71 3.70 10.42 6.89
C LEU A 71 4.17 9.53 8.04
N THR A 72 4.33 10.10 9.22
CA THR A 72 4.72 9.34 10.41
C THR A 72 3.72 8.24 10.71
N GLN A 73 2.43 8.57 10.69
CA GLN A 73 1.37 7.62 10.99
C GLN A 73 1.31 6.49 9.95
N ARG A 74 1.39 6.84 8.68
CA ARG A 74 1.30 5.83 7.62
C ARG A 74 2.52 4.91 7.59
N LEU A 75 3.70 5.43 7.85
CA LEU A 75 4.90 4.60 7.99
C LEU A 75 4.75 3.61 9.15
N LYS A 76 4.22 4.07 10.26
CA LYS A 76 3.96 3.21 11.41
C LYS A 76 2.94 2.13 11.08
N ASP A 77 1.84 2.49 10.43
CA ASP A 77 0.81 1.55 10.02
C ASP A 77 1.38 0.47 9.10
N LEU A 78 2.17 0.86 8.11
CA LEU A 78 2.78 -0.07 7.16
C LEU A 78 3.80 -0.98 7.83
N GLU A 79 4.54 -0.48 8.78
CA GLU A 79 5.49 -1.28 9.56
C GLU A 79 4.76 -2.31 10.42
N GLU A 80 3.70 -1.88 11.11
CA GLU A 80 2.87 -2.77 11.94
C GLU A 80 2.20 -3.86 11.10
N ASP A 81 1.79 -3.55 9.89
CA ASP A 81 1.20 -4.51 8.97
C ASP A 81 2.24 -5.44 8.32
N GLY A 82 3.51 -5.19 8.55
CA GLY A 82 4.57 -6.05 8.02
C GLY A 82 4.94 -5.81 6.57
N LEU A 83 4.56 -4.68 5.99
CA LEU A 83 4.87 -4.36 4.59
C LEU A 83 6.19 -3.63 4.42
N ILE A 84 6.64 -2.92 5.45
CA ILE A 84 7.91 -2.21 5.43
C ILE A 84 8.71 -2.50 6.68
N ILE A 85 10.01 -2.28 6.58
CA ILE A 85 10.95 -2.44 7.68
C ILE A 85 11.64 -1.11 7.92
N ARG A 86 11.68 -0.70 9.18
CA ARG A 86 12.38 0.49 9.61
C ARG A 86 13.74 0.07 10.20
N LYS A 87 14.80 0.66 9.71
CA LYS A 87 16.14 0.41 10.25
C LYS A 87 16.71 1.70 10.81
N ASP A 88 16.95 1.69 12.10
CA ASP A 88 17.65 2.78 12.79
C ASP A 88 19.12 2.38 12.95
N TYR A 89 20.01 3.14 12.32
CA TYR A 89 21.44 2.85 12.36
C TYR A 89 22.11 3.31 13.66
N LYS A 90 21.37 4.06 14.48
CA LYS A 90 21.85 4.58 15.79
C LYS A 90 23.14 5.33 15.68
N THR A 91 23.24 6.16 14.66
CA THR A 91 24.41 6.99 14.41
C THR A 91 24.15 8.44 14.82
N ILE A 92 25.24 9.26 14.87
CA ILE A 92 25.17 10.70 15.06
C ILE A 92 25.84 11.35 13.86
N PRO A 93 25.12 12.08 13.00
CA PRO A 93 23.68 12.41 13.08
C PRO A 93 22.80 11.18 12.88
N PRO A 94 21.55 11.21 13.34
CA PRO A 94 20.64 10.08 13.23
C PRO A 94 20.40 9.66 11.78
N ARG A 95 20.41 8.36 11.54
CA ARG A 95 20.13 7.78 10.23
C ARG A 95 19.09 6.68 10.40
N VAL A 96 17.93 6.88 9.78
CA VAL A 96 16.86 5.91 9.74
C VAL A 96 16.47 5.70 8.28
N GLU A 97 16.40 4.43 7.87
CA GLU A 97 15.99 4.08 6.54
C GLU A 97 14.80 3.12 6.59
N TYR A 98 13.96 3.20 5.57
CA TYR A 98 12.82 2.31 5.39
C TYR A 98 13.06 1.46 4.15
N ARG A 99 12.57 0.24 4.15
CA ARG A 99 12.60 -0.61 2.97
C ARG A 99 11.38 -1.51 2.96
N LEU A 100 11.05 -2.05 1.80
CA LEU A 100 10.00 -3.03 1.68
C LEU A 100 10.43 -4.32 2.38
N SER A 101 9.49 -4.93 3.12
CA SER A 101 9.69 -6.27 3.67
C SER A 101 9.58 -7.30 2.56
N GLU A 102 9.75 -8.58 2.89
CA GLU A 102 9.50 -9.66 1.93
C GLU A 102 8.08 -9.57 1.34
N ALA A 103 7.08 -9.33 2.19
CA ALA A 103 5.70 -9.15 1.74
C ALA A 103 5.56 -7.92 0.84
N GLY A 104 6.20 -6.81 1.22
CA GLY A 104 6.19 -5.60 0.42
C GLY A 104 6.88 -5.78 -0.93
N GLU A 105 7.96 -6.54 -0.97
CA GLU A 105 8.66 -6.83 -2.23
C GLU A 105 7.79 -7.64 -3.20
N LYS A 106 6.95 -8.51 -2.70
CA LYS A 106 5.99 -9.24 -3.54
C LYS A 106 4.96 -8.31 -4.17
N LEU A 107 4.67 -7.19 -3.53
CA LEU A 107 3.78 -6.17 -4.06
C LEU A 107 4.46 -5.32 -5.13
N SER A 108 5.78 -5.24 -5.13
CA SER A 108 6.54 -4.33 -6.01
C SER A 108 6.18 -4.46 -7.50
N PRO A 109 6.11 -5.67 -8.11
CA PRO A 109 5.69 -5.79 -9.50
C PRO A 109 4.27 -5.28 -9.76
N ILE A 110 3.39 -5.49 -8.79
CA ILE A 110 1.98 -5.07 -8.88
C ILE A 110 1.90 -3.53 -8.88
N LEU A 111 2.72 -2.86 -8.08
CA LEU A 111 2.79 -1.41 -8.09
C LEU A 111 3.26 -0.87 -9.43
N GLY A 112 4.21 -1.54 -10.07
CA GLY A 112 4.66 -1.18 -11.41
C GLY A 112 3.53 -1.29 -12.43
N LEU A 113 2.81 -2.40 -12.41
CA LEU A 113 1.65 -2.60 -13.29
C LEU A 113 0.54 -1.58 -12.99
N LEU A 114 0.32 -1.26 -11.73
CA LEU A 114 -0.68 -0.27 -11.34
C LEU A 114 -0.30 1.12 -11.88
N SER A 115 0.97 1.48 -11.81
CA SER A 115 1.46 2.73 -12.38
C SER A 115 1.24 2.79 -13.87
N ASP A 116 1.57 1.71 -14.59
CA ASP A 116 1.38 1.62 -16.03
C ASP A 116 -0.09 1.76 -16.40
N TRP A 117 -0.95 1.09 -15.67
CA TRP A 117 -2.40 1.19 -15.89
C TRP A 117 -2.89 2.61 -15.69
N GLY A 118 -2.47 3.26 -14.61
CA GLY A 118 -2.84 4.65 -14.32
C GLY A 118 -2.41 5.59 -15.45
N ASP A 119 -1.20 5.44 -15.93
CA ASP A 119 -0.69 6.28 -17.03
C ASP A 119 -1.44 6.01 -18.34
N THR A 120 -1.86 4.78 -18.57
CA THR A 120 -2.62 4.39 -19.76
C THR A 120 -4.02 4.99 -19.76
N ILE A 121 -4.70 4.97 -18.62
CA ILE A 121 -6.10 5.41 -18.56
C ILE A 121 -6.25 6.91 -18.33
N ARG A 122 -5.23 7.58 -17.82
CA ARG A 122 -5.32 9.02 -17.53
C ARG A 122 -5.78 9.85 -18.73
N PRO A 123 -5.17 9.72 -19.91
CA PRO A 123 -5.63 10.50 -21.07
C PRO A 123 -7.05 10.15 -21.53
N ILE A 124 -7.49 8.92 -21.25
CA ILE A 124 -8.83 8.48 -21.61
C ILE A 124 -9.88 9.13 -20.71
N LEU A 125 -9.64 9.12 -19.40
CA LEU A 125 -10.59 9.65 -18.42
C LEU A 125 -10.57 11.17 -18.34
N ASP A 126 -9.39 11.79 -18.47
CA ASP A 126 -9.26 13.25 -18.39
C ASP A 126 -9.94 13.98 -19.56
N LYS A 127 -10.14 13.30 -20.69
CA LYS A 127 -10.87 13.87 -21.82
C LYS A 127 -12.35 14.11 -21.54
N ASN A 128 -12.88 13.50 -20.49
CA ASN A 128 -14.29 13.57 -20.14
C ASN A 128 -14.57 14.53 -18.98
N VAL A 129 -13.57 15.32 -18.60
CA VAL A 129 -13.70 16.30 -17.51
C VAL A 129 -13.94 17.70 -18.07
#